data_fcb4b16e6c0bc1efbc99cf930d9c3528
#
_entry.id   fcb4b16e6c0bc1efbc99cf930d9c3528
#
_cell.length_a   1.000
_cell.length_b   1.000
_cell.length_c   1.000
_cell.angle_alpha   90.00
_cell.angle_beta   90.00
_cell.angle_gamma   90.00
#
_symmetry.space_group_name_H-M   'P 1'
#
loop_
_entity.id
_entity.type
_entity.pdbx_description
1 polymer ?
#
loop_
_entity_poly.entity_id
_entity_poly.type
_entity_poly.pdbx_seq_one_letter_code
_entity_poly.pdbx_strand_id
1 'polypeptide(L)'
;MDFFTQDEVNLHTHCKYCRHAVGDVSDYVDKARKDGIRLLGMSDHCPVPDDRWHSARMFYSEIDDYQRDCENAIRNAGDMHIFRGFETDYHKDYVSYYRDELRGERGFDYLLLAVHNYYAPDGSDIMIPDCPINDKAVLHTYTKTLIEGMQSGLFLYAVHPDLFAASYLEWDEEAKACSRDILACAEAVHMPIEINGQGIRAKKVVSSSGERYRYPIQEFWNLAAEYDVSVVTAADCHKPEDMLSSRKACKEIATKANLTFARYAIDENRKIVIR
;
A
#
# COMPACT_ATOMS: atom_id res chain seq x y z
N MET A 1 6.87 2.17 -25.23
CA MET A 1 6.28 1.98 -23.88
C MET A 1 6.63 0.58 -23.44
N ASP A 2 7.43 0.45 -22.38
CA ASP A 2 7.82 -0.87 -21.84
C ASP A 2 6.72 -1.35 -20.92
N PHE A 3 6.29 -2.60 -21.10
CA PHE A 3 5.28 -3.23 -20.25
C PHE A 3 5.93 -4.22 -19.30
N PHE A 4 5.46 -4.22 -18.05
CA PHE A 4 5.94 -5.09 -16.99
C PHE A 4 4.77 -5.91 -16.43
N THR A 5 5.04 -7.16 -16.16
CA THR A 5 4.13 -8.05 -15.43
C THR A 5 4.29 -7.87 -13.93
N GLN A 6 3.35 -8.38 -13.14
CA GLN A 6 3.46 -8.38 -11.67
C GLN A 6 4.73 -9.09 -11.16
N ASP A 7 5.31 -10.01 -11.94
CA ASP A 7 6.54 -10.72 -11.54
C ASP A 7 7.79 -9.86 -11.65
N GLU A 8 7.73 -8.79 -12.44
CA GLU A 8 8.84 -7.89 -12.71
C GLU A 8 8.75 -6.59 -11.90
N VAL A 9 7.71 -6.42 -11.08
CA VAL A 9 7.40 -5.16 -10.40
C VAL A 9 7.26 -5.36 -8.89
N ASN A 10 7.77 -4.40 -8.12
CA ASN A 10 7.42 -4.20 -6.73
C ASN A 10 7.48 -2.71 -6.41
N LEU A 11 6.32 -2.09 -6.17
CA LEU A 11 6.20 -0.65 -5.89
C LEU A 11 5.89 -0.35 -4.42
N HIS A 12 5.82 -1.39 -3.56
CA HIS A 12 5.53 -1.24 -2.15
C HIS A 12 6.65 -1.90 -1.33
N THR A 13 7.62 -1.07 -0.94
CA THR A 13 8.81 -1.50 -0.19
C THR A 13 9.18 -0.47 0.86
N HIS A 14 9.59 -0.94 2.02
CA HIS A 14 10.06 -0.13 3.14
C HIS A 14 11.55 -0.32 3.35
N CYS A 15 12.18 0.57 4.10
CA CYS A 15 13.57 0.45 4.50
C CYS A 15 13.75 1.04 5.93
N LYS A 16 14.97 1.13 6.40
CA LYS A 16 15.30 1.53 7.79
C LYS A 16 14.60 2.80 8.29
N TYR A 17 14.18 3.67 7.38
CA TYR A 17 13.60 4.97 7.75
C TYR A 17 12.26 4.84 8.48
N CYS A 18 11.44 3.82 8.20
CA CYS A 18 10.20 3.57 8.95
C CYS A 18 10.42 3.01 10.36
N ARG A 19 11.68 2.75 10.78
CA ARG A 19 12.08 2.31 12.13
C ARG A 19 11.69 0.89 12.50
N HIS A 20 10.96 0.17 11.67
CA HIS A 20 10.58 -1.23 11.87
C HIS A 20 10.91 -2.14 10.69
N ALA A 21 11.40 -1.57 9.60
CA ALA A 21 12.06 -2.32 8.53
C ALA A 21 13.59 -2.35 8.76
N VAL A 22 14.26 -3.29 8.10
CA VAL A 22 15.72 -3.43 8.11
C VAL A 22 16.30 -3.23 6.71
N GLY A 23 17.54 -2.78 6.65
CA GLY A 23 18.25 -2.55 5.40
C GLY A 23 18.11 -1.13 4.87
N ASP A 24 19.11 -0.74 4.11
CA ASP A 24 19.15 0.53 3.38
C ASP A 24 18.45 0.42 2.03
N VAL A 25 18.18 1.56 1.38
CA VAL A 25 17.64 1.60 0.00
C VAL A 25 18.47 0.72 -0.94
N SER A 26 19.81 0.73 -0.82
CA SER A 26 20.69 -0.10 -1.63
C SER A 26 20.50 -1.60 -1.45
N ASP A 27 20.17 -2.06 -0.23
CA ASP A 27 19.95 -3.49 0.03
C ASP A 27 18.71 -4.00 -0.72
N TYR A 28 17.66 -3.17 -0.78
CA TYR A 28 16.45 -3.48 -1.56
C TYR A 28 16.70 -3.47 -3.06
N VAL A 29 17.49 -2.52 -3.55
CA VAL A 29 17.90 -2.46 -4.97
C VAL A 29 18.70 -3.69 -5.38
N ASP A 30 19.68 -4.09 -4.56
CA ASP A 30 20.49 -5.27 -4.82
C ASP A 30 19.67 -6.57 -4.78
N LYS A 31 18.71 -6.65 -3.84
CA LYS A 31 17.81 -7.80 -3.78
C LYS A 31 16.85 -7.83 -4.96
N ALA A 32 16.26 -6.69 -5.31
CA ALA A 32 15.37 -6.57 -6.47
C ALA A 32 16.06 -7.02 -7.76
N ARG A 33 17.32 -6.59 -7.96
CA ARG A 33 18.13 -7.00 -9.11
C ARG A 33 18.36 -8.51 -9.15
N LYS A 34 18.68 -9.11 -7.99
CA LYS A 34 18.88 -10.58 -7.88
C LYS A 34 17.58 -11.35 -8.15
N ASP A 35 16.45 -10.79 -7.79
CA ASP A 35 15.12 -11.39 -7.95
C ASP A 35 14.49 -11.14 -9.32
N GLY A 36 15.17 -10.41 -10.22
CA GLY A 36 14.66 -10.13 -11.56
C GLY A 36 13.58 -9.03 -11.61
N ILE A 37 13.46 -8.22 -10.58
CA ILE A 37 12.60 -7.04 -10.56
C ILE A 37 13.19 -6.00 -11.52
N ARG A 38 12.36 -5.49 -12.43
CA ARG A 38 12.72 -4.49 -13.42
C ARG A 38 12.15 -3.11 -13.13
N LEU A 39 11.08 -3.07 -12.36
CA LEU A 39 10.41 -1.86 -11.92
C LEU A 39 10.27 -1.89 -10.39
N LEU A 40 11.12 -1.12 -9.70
CA LEU A 40 11.16 -1.03 -8.25
C LEU A 40 10.68 0.34 -7.79
N GLY A 41 9.83 0.37 -6.79
CA GLY A 41 9.45 1.59 -6.07
C GLY A 41 9.95 1.54 -4.64
N MET A 42 10.62 2.59 -4.21
CA MET A 42 10.89 2.85 -2.80
C MET A 42 9.74 3.69 -2.26
N SER A 43 8.98 3.14 -1.30
CA SER A 43 7.74 3.73 -0.81
C SER A 43 7.64 3.62 0.71
N ASP A 44 8.69 3.99 1.41
CA ASP A 44 8.68 3.94 2.87
C ASP A 44 7.51 4.75 3.46
N HIS A 45 7.17 4.51 4.71
CA HIS A 45 6.05 5.21 5.35
C HIS A 45 6.28 6.73 5.35
N CYS A 46 5.29 7.44 4.82
CA CYS A 46 5.32 8.89 4.68
C CYS A 46 5.41 9.58 6.05
N PRO A 47 6.42 10.40 6.33
CA PRO A 47 6.39 11.28 7.48
C PRO A 47 5.37 12.39 7.28
N VAL A 48 4.96 13.01 8.38
CA VAL A 48 4.07 14.18 8.34
C VAL A 48 4.70 15.36 9.07
N PRO A 49 4.32 16.61 8.72
CA PRO A 49 5.02 17.81 9.19
C PRO A 49 5.05 18.00 10.71
N ASP A 50 4.13 17.40 11.44
CA ASP A 50 4.05 17.47 12.91
C ASP A 50 4.65 16.24 13.61
N ASP A 51 5.33 15.37 12.85
CA ASP A 51 6.00 14.16 13.35
C ASP A 51 5.08 13.19 14.13
N ARG A 52 3.74 13.32 14.01
CA ARG A 52 2.87 12.27 14.56
C ARG A 52 3.21 10.94 13.90
N TRP A 53 3.01 9.85 14.58
CA TRP A 53 3.33 8.47 14.15
C TRP A 53 4.83 8.18 13.96
N HIS A 54 5.74 9.06 14.45
CA HIS A 54 7.19 8.89 14.32
C HIS A 54 7.73 7.57 14.90
N SER A 55 6.95 6.85 15.71
CA SER A 55 7.32 5.51 16.22
C SER A 55 7.38 4.45 15.11
N ALA A 56 6.66 4.67 13.99
CA ALA A 56 6.58 3.76 12.85
C ALA A 56 6.90 4.45 11.51
N ARG A 57 7.48 5.65 11.54
CA ARG A 57 7.82 6.46 10.36
C ARG A 57 9.10 7.24 10.60
N MET A 58 9.73 7.72 9.52
CA MET A 58 10.80 8.69 9.66
C MET A 58 10.27 10.01 10.24
N PHE A 59 11.14 10.81 10.84
CA PHE A 59 10.82 12.20 11.14
C PHE A 59 10.71 13.02 9.85
N TYR A 60 9.93 14.08 9.88
CA TYR A 60 9.84 15.00 8.74
C TYR A 60 11.22 15.54 8.32
N SER A 61 12.10 15.80 9.28
CA SER A 61 13.48 16.25 9.03
C SER A 61 14.37 15.22 8.31
N GLU A 62 13.97 13.94 8.23
CA GLU A 62 14.73 12.87 7.56
C GLU A 62 14.36 12.70 6.08
N ILE A 63 13.36 13.45 5.58
CA ILE A 63 12.93 13.34 4.17
C ILE A 63 14.09 13.56 3.19
N ASP A 64 14.93 14.55 3.47
CA ASP A 64 16.06 14.91 2.58
C ASP A 64 17.09 13.77 2.51
N ASP A 65 17.31 13.05 3.60
CA ASP A 65 18.20 11.89 3.64
C ASP A 65 17.60 10.72 2.86
N TYR A 66 16.33 10.41 3.07
CA TYR A 66 15.61 9.37 2.30
C TYR A 66 15.58 9.69 0.81
N GLN A 67 15.26 10.93 0.45
CA GLN A 67 15.24 11.39 -0.94
C GLN A 67 16.61 11.22 -1.59
N ARG A 68 17.69 11.63 -0.93
CA ARG A 68 19.06 11.49 -1.41
C ARG A 68 19.44 10.03 -1.64
N ASP A 69 19.08 9.13 -0.72
CA ASP A 69 19.38 7.71 -0.85
C ASP A 69 18.62 7.09 -2.03
N CYS A 70 17.35 7.46 -2.23
CA CYS A 70 16.58 7.05 -3.42
C CYS A 70 17.18 7.60 -4.71
N GLU A 71 17.60 8.86 -4.75
CA GLU A 71 18.25 9.47 -5.92
C GLU A 71 19.59 8.81 -6.24
N ASN A 72 20.36 8.42 -5.24
CA ASN A 72 21.58 7.63 -5.42
C ASN A 72 21.25 6.26 -6.06
N ALA A 73 20.21 5.60 -5.60
CA ALA A 73 19.75 4.34 -6.17
C ALA A 73 19.30 4.50 -7.63
N ILE A 74 18.55 5.56 -7.95
CA ILE A 74 18.09 5.88 -9.31
C ILE A 74 19.29 6.11 -10.25
N ARG A 75 20.31 6.88 -9.80
CA ARG A 75 21.52 7.12 -10.61
C ARG A 75 22.32 5.85 -10.92
N ASN A 76 22.24 4.86 -10.04
CA ASN A 76 22.98 3.60 -10.15
C ASN A 76 22.09 2.41 -10.56
N ALA A 77 20.88 2.68 -11.07
CA ALA A 77 19.88 1.66 -11.36
C ALA A 77 20.29 0.65 -12.44
N GLY A 78 21.15 1.05 -13.39
CA GLY A 78 21.46 0.24 -14.58
C GLY A 78 20.21 0.08 -15.46
N ASP A 79 19.85 -1.16 -15.76
CA ASP A 79 18.69 -1.48 -16.61
C ASP A 79 17.37 -1.53 -15.82
N MET A 80 17.40 -1.33 -14.49
CA MET A 80 16.21 -1.33 -13.64
C MET A 80 15.61 0.08 -13.58
N HIS A 81 14.29 0.16 -13.65
CA HIS A 81 13.58 1.41 -13.38
C HIS A 81 13.30 1.51 -11.88
N ILE A 82 13.84 2.55 -11.24
CA ILE A 82 13.60 2.84 -9.82
C ILE A 82 12.82 4.13 -9.70
N PHE A 83 11.76 4.11 -8.90
CA PHE A 83 10.91 5.24 -8.58
C PHE A 83 10.91 5.49 -7.06
N ARG A 84 10.83 6.75 -6.69
CA ARG A 84 10.74 7.16 -5.29
C ARG A 84 9.35 7.64 -4.96
N GLY A 85 8.80 7.16 -3.87
CA GLY A 85 7.47 7.48 -3.39
C GLY A 85 7.35 7.30 -1.90
N PHE A 86 6.13 7.27 -1.44
CA PHE A 86 5.77 6.97 -0.06
C PHE A 86 4.50 6.12 -0.01
N GLU A 87 4.44 5.22 0.97
CA GLU A 87 3.17 4.73 1.47
C GLU A 87 2.62 5.78 2.45
N THR A 88 1.45 6.32 2.13
CA THR A 88 0.94 7.54 2.73
C THR A 88 -0.42 7.28 3.38
N ASP A 89 -0.50 7.40 4.70
CA ASP A 89 -1.78 7.43 5.39
C ASP A 89 -2.55 8.68 4.99
N TYR A 90 -3.74 8.47 4.43
CA TYR A 90 -4.58 9.60 4.10
C TYR A 90 -5.09 10.31 5.36
N HIS A 91 -4.82 11.60 5.43
CA HIS A 91 -5.43 12.50 6.40
C HIS A 91 -5.74 13.83 5.72
N LYS A 92 -6.98 14.29 5.85
CA LYS A 92 -7.48 15.48 5.15
C LYS A 92 -6.65 16.75 5.41
N ASP A 93 -6.05 16.87 6.60
CA ASP A 93 -5.27 18.05 6.99
C ASP A 93 -3.90 18.11 6.29
N TYR A 94 -3.42 16.99 5.70
CA TYR A 94 -2.14 16.94 4.99
C TYR A 94 -2.28 16.92 3.47
N VAL A 95 -3.47 17.11 2.91
CA VAL A 95 -3.70 17.08 1.45
C VAL A 95 -2.80 18.08 0.71
N SER A 96 -2.62 19.29 1.24
CA SER A 96 -1.70 20.29 0.66
C SER A 96 -0.25 19.82 0.72
N TYR A 97 0.17 19.23 1.84
CA TYR A 97 1.52 18.69 1.98
C TYR A 97 1.79 17.56 0.95
N TYR A 98 0.85 16.63 0.77
CA TYR A 98 0.99 15.56 -0.22
C TYR A 98 1.08 16.10 -1.65
N ARG A 99 0.21 17.07 -2.00
CA ARG A 99 0.12 17.60 -3.35
C ARG A 99 1.23 18.58 -3.66
N ASP A 100 1.42 19.59 -2.79
CA ASP A 100 2.23 20.78 -3.11
C ASP A 100 3.69 20.54 -2.76
N GLU A 101 3.99 19.92 -1.61
CA GLU A 101 5.37 19.64 -1.20
C GLU A 101 5.86 18.32 -1.76
N LEU A 102 5.25 17.18 -1.41
CA LEU A 102 5.80 15.88 -1.80
C LEU A 102 5.77 15.67 -3.31
N ARG A 103 4.62 15.87 -3.94
CA ARG A 103 4.46 15.68 -5.39
C ARG A 103 4.95 16.88 -6.20
N GLY A 104 4.79 18.09 -5.66
CA GLY A 104 5.19 19.35 -6.29
C GLY A 104 6.66 19.66 -6.11
N GLU A 105 7.04 20.26 -5.00
CA GLU A 105 8.38 20.80 -4.77
C GLU A 105 9.46 19.73 -4.71
N ARG A 106 9.22 18.62 -3.97
CA ARG A 106 10.17 17.53 -3.81
C ARG A 106 10.17 16.57 -4.99
N GLY A 107 9.11 16.55 -5.79
CA GLY A 107 9.01 15.78 -7.02
C GLY A 107 9.07 14.25 -6.79
N PHE A 108 8.49 13.74 -5.69
CA PHE A 108 8.32 12.29 -5.53
C PHE A 108 7.46 11.74 -6.66
N ASP A 109 7.85 10.60 -7.21
CA ASP A 109 7.26 10.04 -8.43
C ASP A 109 5.83 9.54 -8.22
N TYR A 110 5.49 9.05 -7.03
CA TYR A 110 4.15 8.54 -6.68
C TYR A 110 3.92 8.50 -5.16
N LEU A 111 2.66 8.41 -4.78
CA LEU A 111 2.20 8.10 -3.42
C LEU A 111 1.27 6.90 -3.49
N LEU A 112 1.35 6.02 -2.52
CA LEU A 112 0.43 4.90 -2.29
C LEU A 112 -0.57 5.31 -1.21
N LEU A 113 -1.83 4.97 -1.39
CA LEU A 113 -2.88 5.27 -0.43
C LEU A 113 -2.96 4.18 0.63
N ALA A 114 -2.71 4.54 1.87
CA ALA A 114 -2.90 3.69 3.04
C ALA A 114 -3.87 4.30 4.06
N VAL A 115 -4.44 3.46 4.90
CA VAL A 115 -5.16 3.86 6.12
C VAL A 115 -4.78 2.86 7.22
N HIS A 116 -3.79 3.20 8.04
CA HIS A 116 -3.35 2.34 9.14
C HIS A 116 -4.00 2.69 10.47
N ASN A 117 -4.52 3.91 10.60
CA ASN A 117 -5.01 4.43 11.85
C ASN A 117 -6.53 4.68 11.83
N TYR A 118 -7.15 4.39 12.93
CA TYR A 118 -8.48 4.87 13.28
C TYR A 118 -8.34 6.24 13.99
N TYR A 119 -8.95 7.25 13.42
CA TYR A 119 -8.99 8.60 13.99
C TYR A 119 -10.21 8.71 14.88
N ALA A 120 -10.02 8.56 16.20
CA ALA A 120 -11.10 8.55 17.14
C ALA A 120 -11.67 9.97 17.40
N PRO A 121 -12.94 10.09 17.81
CA PRO A 121 -13.58 11.39 18.06
C PRO A 121 -12.91 12.23 19.16
N ASP A 122 -12.18 11.60 20.07
CA ASP A 122 -11.40 12.27 21.12
C ASP A 122 -10.05 12.82 20.65
N GLY A 123 -9.73 12.63 19.37
CA GLY A 123 -8.50 13.07 18.74
C GLY A 123 -7.32 12.10 18.86
N SER A 124 -7.55 10.90 19.42
CA SER A 124 -6.52 9.85 19.44
C SER A 124 -6.45 9.13 18.10
N ASP A 125 -5.23 8.70 17.75
CA ASP A 125 -4.94 7.89 16.58
C ASP A 125 -4.57 6.47 17.06
N ILE A 126 -5.36 5.47 16.66
CA ILE A 126 -5.18 4.08 17.10
C ILE A 126 -4.89 3.24 15.86
N MET A 127 -3.80 2.46 15.90
CA MET A 127 -3.48 1.52 14.81
C MET A 127 -4.63 0.51 14.64
N ILE A 128 -5.06 0.29 13.40
CA ILE A 128 -6.18 -0.63 13.09
C ILE A 128 -6.02 -2.00 13.76
N PRO A 129 -4.84 -2.67 13.76
CA PRO A 129 -4.68 -3.96 14.42
C PRO A 129 -4.87 -3.92 15.96
N ASP A 130 -4.77 -2.74 16.57
CA ASP A 130 -4.89 -2.50 18.01
C ASP A 130 -6.29 -1.97 18.41
N CYS A 131 -7.16 -1.76 17.43
CA CYS A 131 -8.54 -1.33 17.67
C CYS A 131 -9.38 -2.44 18.32
N PRO A 132 -10.48 -2.09 19.02
CA PRO A 132 -11.41 -3.08 19.52
C PRO A 132 -11.93 -4.00 18.41
N ILE A 133 -12.02 -5.30 18.72
CA ILE A 133 -12.46 -6.31 17.75
C ILE A 133 -13.92 -6.10 17.37
N ASN A 134 -14.20 -6.13 16.06
CA ASN A 134 -15.54 -5.99 15.47
C ASN A 134 -16.25 -4.68 15.82
N ASP A 135 -15.51 -3.61 16.04
CA ASP A 135 -16.07 -2.28 16.25
C ASP A 135 -16.50 -1.66 14.91
N LYS A 136 -17.82 -1.45 14.76
CA LYS A 136 -18.41 -0.85 13.55
C LYS A 136 -17.96 0.59 13.32
N ALA A 137 -17.73 1.37 14.38
CA ALA A 137 -17.27 2.74 14.23
C ALA A 137 -15.85 2.80 13.61
N VAL A 138 -15.00 1.85 13.99
CA VAL A 138 -13.68 1.67 13.39
C VAL A 138 -13.80 1.32 11.90
N LEU A 139 -14.63 0.32 11.58
CA LEU A 139 -14.86 -0.11 10.20
C LEU A 139 -15.39 1.02 9.31
N HIS A 140 -16.40 1.75 9.77
CA HIS A 140 -16.99 2.86 9.01
C HIS A 140 -16.01 4.01 8.82
N THR A 141 -15.24 4.36 9.86
CA THR A 141 -14.24 5.42 9.76
C THR A 141 -13.12 5.03 8.80
N TYR A 142 -12.64 3.78 8.86
CA TYR A 142 -11.68 3.23 7.90
C TYR A 142 -12.19 3.37 6.46
N THR A 143 -13.39 2.86 6.22
CA THR A 143 -14.04 2.88 4.90
C THR A 143 -14.16 4.30 4.36
N LYS A 144 -14.66 5.22 5.17
CA LYS A 144 -14.81 6.63 4.81
C LYS A 144 -13.45 7.26 4.47
N THR A 145 -12.45 7.06 5.31
CA THR A 145 -11.11 7.63 5.13
C THR A 145 -10.46 7.11 3.85
N LEU A 146 -10.57 5.81 3.57
CA LEU A 146 -10.05 5.21 2.36
C LEU A 146 -10.72 5.76 1.10
N ILE A 147 -12.06 5.91 1.12
CA ILE A 147 -12.84 6.50 0.02
C ILE A 147 -12.43 7.96 -0.22
N GLU A 148 -12.33 8.78 0.83
CA GLU A 148 -11.85 10.16 0.71
C GLU A 148 -10.45 10.23 0.08
N GLY A 149 -9.55 9.32 0.48
CA GLY A 149 -8.22 9.19 -0.12
C GLY A 149 -8.28 8.83 -1.60
N MET A 150 -9.09 7.86 -2.00
CA MET A 150 -9.29 7.46 -3.40
C MET A 150 -9.80 8.64 -4.25
N GLN A 151 -10.77 9.38 -3.74
CA GLN A 151 -11.38 10.53 -4.43
C GLN A 151 -10.45 11.74 -4.54
N SER A 152 -9.38 11.81 -3.75
CA SER A 152 -8.42 12.92 -3.77
C SER A 152 -7.61 13.03 -5.07
N GLY A 153 -7.47 11.93 -5.82
CA GLY A 153 -6.69 11.86 -7.06
C GLY A 153 -5.16 11.98 -6.85
N LEU A 154 -4.67 11.85 -5.62
CA LEU A 154 -3.25 12.02 -5.28
C LEU A 154 -2.43 10.75 -5.38
N PHE A 155 -3.07 9.59 -5.37
CA PHE A 155 -2.42 8.30 -5.16
C PHE A 155 -2.40 7.44 -6.41
N LEU A 156 -1.36 6.64 -6.55
CA LEU A 156 -1.18 5.72 -7.68
C LEU A 156 -2.12 4.51 -7.57
N TYR A 157 -2.22 3.94 -6.38
CA TYR A 157 -3.17 2.88 -6.03
C TYR A 157 -3.39 2.80 -4.52
N ALA A 158 -4.46 2.10 -4.10
CA ALA A 158 -4.75 1.84 -2.70
C ALA A 158 -4.09 0.52 -2.26
N VAL A 159 -3.24 0.61 -1.23
CA VAL A 159 -2.59 -0.56 -0.63
C VAL A 159 -3.51 -1.23 0.38
N HIS A 160 -3.41 -2.55 0.50
CA HIS A 160 -4.17 -3.35 1.47
C HIS A 160 -5.58 -2.79 1.82
N PRO A 161 -6.50 -2.63 0.83
CA PRO A 161 -7.81 -1.99 1.05
C PRO A 161 -8.69 -2.76 2.03
N ASP A 162 -8.34 -3.97 2.36
CA ASP A 162 -8.99 -4.85 3.32
C ASP A 162 -8.24 -4.97 4.68
N LEU A 163 -7.35 -4.01 4.98
CA LEU A 163 -6.62 -3.95 6.25
C LEU A 163 -7.56 -3.89 7.47
N PHE A 164 -8.77 -3.34 7.33
CA PHE A 164 -9.77 -3.35 8.39
C PHE A 164 -10.00 -4.75 8.99
N ALA A 165 -9.84 -5.80 8.17
CA ALA A 165 -10.01 -7.19 8.59
C ALA A 165 -8.98 -7.66 9.64
N ALA A 166 -7.97 -6.84 9.96
CA ALA A 166 -7.05 -7.09 11.06
C ALA A 166 -7.72 -6.89 12.43
N SER A 167 -8.75 -6.05 12.53
CA SER A 167 -9.55 -5.82 13.76
C SER A 167 -11.02 -6.20 13.59
N TYR A 168 -11.63 -5.99 12.43
CA TYR A 168 -12.98 -6.45 12.16
C TYR A 168 -12.95 -7.88 11.61
N LEU A 169 -13.06 -8.86 12.50
CA LEU A 169 -12.76 -10.26 12.18
C LEU A 169 -13.89 -10.97 11.45
N GLU A 170 -15.13 -10.51 11.59
CA GLU A 170 -16.30 -11.16 11.04
C GLU A 170 -16.63 -10.65 9.63
N TRP A 171 -16.97 -11.57 8.74
CA TRP A 171 -17.46 -11.24 7.40
C TRP A 171 -18.99 -11.19 7.40
N ASP A 172 -19.54 -10.24 8.13
CA ASP A 172 -20.97 -9.99 8.26
C ASP A 172 -21.51 -9.00 7.19
N GLU A 173 -22.78 -8.66 7.27
CA GLU A 173 -23.39 -7.73 6.30
C GLU A 173 -22.79 -6.31 6.38
N GLU A 174 -22.25 -5.92 7.52
CA GLU A 174 -21.57 -4.64 7.69
C GLU A 174 -20.24 -4.62 6.95
N ALA A 175 -19.41 -5.65 7.16
CA ALA A 175 -18.13 -5.80 6.45
C ALA A 175 -18.33 -5.86 4.92
N LYS A 176 -19.38 -6.58 4.47
CA LYS A 176 -19.74 -6.65 3.05
C LYS A 176 -20.18 -5.30 2.49
N ALA A 177 -21.04 -4.56 3.22
CA ALA A 177 -21.50 -3.23 2.80
C ALA A 177 -20.33 -2.27 2.65
N CYS A 178 -19.48 -2.15 3.68
CA CYS A 178 -18.26 -1.33 3.64
C CYS A 178 -17.31 -1.72 2.50
N SER A 179 -17.15 -3.03 2.27
CA SER A 179 -16.32 -3.51 1.16
C SER A 179 -16.91 -3.15 -0.20
N ARG A 180 -18.24 -3.20 -0.37
CA ARG A 180 -18.91 -2.73 -1.60
C ARG A 180 -18.70 -1.24 -1.83
N ASP A 181 -18.77 -0.43 -0.79
CA ASP A 181 -18.54 1.02 -0.89
C ASP A 181 -17.09 1.32 -1.32
N ILE A 182 -16.11 0.61 -0.76
CA ILE A 182 -14.69 0.72 -1.15
C ILE A 182 -14.52 0.34 -2.62
N LEU A 183 -15.05 -0.81 -3.04
CA LEU A 183 -14.90 -1.33 -4.40
C LEU A 183 -15.63 -0.47 -5.43
N ALA A 184 -16.83 -0.01 -5.13
CA ALA A 184 -17.59 0.91 -5.98
C ALA A 184 -16.85 2.25 -6.16
N CYS A 185 -16.21 2.75 -5.10
CA CYS A 185 -15.39 3.96 -5.21
C CYS A 185 -14.14 3.70 -6.07
N ALA A 186 -13.43 2.59 -5.84
CA ALA A 186 -12.25 2.24 -6.62
C ALA A 186 -12.57 2.12 -8.13
N GLU A 187 -13.70 1.47 -8.48
CA GLU A 187 -14.20 1.40 -9.84
C GLU A 187 -14.51 2.79 -10.41
N ALA A 188 -15.27 3.60 -9.67
CA ALA A 188 -15.72 4.93 -10.13
C ALA A 188 -14.58 5.92 -10.40
N VAL A 189 -13.48 5.84 -9.62
CA VAL A 189 -12.30 6.70 -9.79
C VAL A 189 -11.15 6.00 -10.52
N HIS A 190 -11.36 4.77 -11.00
CA HIS A 190 -10.35 3.92 -11.65
C HIS A 190 -9.09 3.74 -10.81
N MET A 191 -9.24 3.58 -9.49
CA MET A 191 -8.14 3.37 -8.55
C MET A 191 -7.76 1.89 -8.52
N PRO A 192 -6.52 1.51 -8.90
CA PRO A 192 -6.06 0.15 -8.68
C PRO A 192 -5.99 -0.18 -7.20
N ILE A 193 -6.22 -1.46 -6.86
CA ILE A 193 -6.20 -1.96 -5.48
C ILE A 193 -5.21 -3.13 -5.32
N GLU A 194 -4.58 -3.23 -4.15
CA GLU A 194 -3.46 -4.14 -3.92
C GLU A 194 -3.83 -5.37 -3.08
N ILE A 195 -3.56 -6.56 -3.60
CA ILE A 195 -3.43 -7.79 -2.78
C ILE A 195 -2.06 -7.75 -2.11
N ASN A 196 -2.03 -7.57 -0.79
CA ASN A 196 -0.82 -7.22 -0.05
C ASN A 196 -0.05 -8.43 0.46
N GLY A 197 1.28 -8.38 0.35
CA GLY A 197 2.16 -9.45 0.78
C GLY A 197 2.47 -9.49 2.27
N GLN A 198 2.47 -8.34 2.96
CA GLN A 198 2.81 -8.25 4.39
C GLN A 198 1.74 -8.94 5.25
N GLY A 199 0.47 -8.73 4.94
CA GLY A 199 -0.61 -9.37 5.69
C GLY A 199 -0.58 -10.90 5.64
N ILE A 200 -0.05 -11.47 4.55
CA ILE A 200 0.17 -12.94 4.42
C ILE A 200 1.29 -13.41 5.37
N ARG A 201 2.33 -12.60 5.56
CA ARG A 201 3.44 -12.92 6.46
C ARG A 201 3.12 -12.65 7.92
N ALA A 202 2.13 -11.81 8.18
CA ALA A 202 1.72 -11.46 9.52
C ALA A 202 1.08 -12.66 10.26
N LYS A 203 1.04 -12.58 11.60
CA LYS A 203 0.35 -13.59 12.41
C LYS A 203 -1.13 -13.63 12.02
N LYS A 204 -1.63 -14.83 11.75
CA LYS A 204 -3.03 -15.06 11.45
C LYS A 204 -3.95 -14.70 12.63
N VAL A 205 -5.21 -14.46 12.31
CA VAL A 205 -6.29 -14.21 13.25
C VAL A 205 -7.34 -15.33 13.19
N VAL A 206 -8.15 -15.42 14.23
CA VAL A 206 -9.26 -16.38 14.32
C VAL A 206 -10.58 -15.63 14.25
N SER A 207 -11.39 -15.95 13.24
CA SER A 207 -12.77 -15.47 13.08
C SER A 207 -13.75 -16.62 13.36
N SER A 208 -15.06 -16.37 13.27
CA SER A 208 -16.08 -17.40 13.36
C SER A 208 -15.96 -18.47 12.26
N SER A 209 -15.39 -18.12 11.09
CA SER A 209 -15.13 -19.06 9.99
C SER A 209 -13.81 -19.84 10.12
N GLY A 210 -13.01 -19.58 11.15
CA GLY A 210 -11.74 -20.24 11.40
C GLY A 210 -10.52 -19.34 11.31
N GLU A 211 -9.33 -19.96 11.25
CA GLU A 211 -8.08 -19.23 11.13
C GLU A 211 -7.87 -18.70 9.70
N ARG A 212 -7.51 -17.41 9.58
CA ARG A 212 -7.24 -16.75 8.31
C ARG A 212 -6.10 -15.73 8.40
N TYR A 213 -5.64 -15.24 7.27
CA TYR A 213 -4.78 -14.05 7.24
C TYR A 213 -5.51 -12.87 7.87
N ARG A 214 -4.76 -11.92 8.45
CA ARG A 214 -5.34 -10.64 8.89
C ARG A 214 -5.93 -9.89 7.72
N TYR A 215 -5.15 -9.79 6.67
CA TYR A 215 -5.43 -9.38 5.31
C TYR A 215 -4.36 -10.03 4.43
N PRO A 216 -4.52 -10.18 3.13
CA PRO A 216 -5.78 -10.06 2.40
C PRO A 216 -6.79 -11.17 2.79
N ILE A 217 -8.07 -10.83 2.82
CA ILE A 217 -9.15 -11.81 3.09
C ILE A 217 -9.83 -12.24 1.79
N GLN A 218 -9.99 -13.55 1.61
CA GLN A 218 -10.52 -14.10 0.36
C GLN A 218 -11.91 -13.57 0.00
N GLU A 219 -12.74 -13.30 1.02
CA GLU A 219 -14.11 -12.81 0.87
C GLU A 219 -14.16 -11.42 0.22
N PHE A 220 -13.27 -10.51 0.61
CA PHE A 220 -13.15 -9.19 -0.02
C PHE A 220 -12.75 -9.32 -1.51
N TRP A 221 -11.78 -10.16 -1.80
CA TRP A 221 -11.30 -10.35 -3.16
C TRP A 221 -12.29 -11.11 -4.05
N ASN A 222 -13.09 -12.02 -3.49
CA ASN A 222 -14.21 -12.62 -4.22
C ASN A 222 -15.26 -11.57 -4.59
N LEU A 223 -15.53 -10.62 -3.67
CA LEU A 223 -16.43 -9.50 -3.95
C LEU A 223 -15.86 -8.53 -4.99
N ALA A 224 -14.55 -8.31 -4.98
CA ALA A 224 -13.87 -7.45 -5.96
C ALA A 224 -14.08 -7.90 -7.42
N ALA A 225 -14.31 -9.19 -7.64
CA ALA A 225 -14.61 -9.73 -8.97
C ALA A 225 -15.99 -9.28 -9.55
N GLU A 226 -16.83 -8.66 -8.74
CA GLU A 226 -18.11 -8.07 -9.18
C GLU A 226 -17.93 -6.64 -9.75
N TYR A 227 -16.73 -6.07 -9.70
CA TYR A 227 -16.40 -4.68 -10.04
C TYR A 227 -15.32 -4.62 -11.13
N ASP A 228 -15.34 -3.57 -11.94
CA ASP A 228 -14.29 -3.30 -12.94
C ASP A 228 -13.11 -2.55 -12.26
N VAL A 229 -12.38 -3.27 -11.43
CA VAL A 229 -11.21 -2.75 -10.71
C VAL A 229 -9.91 -3.38 -11.19
N SER A 230 -8.89 -2.56 -11.37
CA SER A 230 -7.52 -3.05 -11.64
C SER A 230 -6.93 -3.60 -10.36
N VAL A 231 -6.44 -4.85 -10.40
CA VAL A 231 -5.82 -5.51 -9.24
C VAL A 231 -4.32 -5.61 -9.44
N VAL A 232 -3.57 -5.20 -8.43
CA VAL A 232 -2.11 -5.31 -8.36
C VAL A 232 -1.67 -6.13 -7.15
N THR A 233 -0.41 -6.51 -7.08
CA THR A 233 0.18 -7.07 -5.85
C THR A 233 1.56 -6.52 -5.64
N ALA A 234 1.92 -6.31 -4.38
CA ALA A 234 3.27 -5.95 -3.98
C ALA A 234 3.66 -6.66 -2.68
N ALA A 235 4.94 -6.64 -2.39
CA ALA A 235 5.45 -7.38 -1.24
C ALA A 235 5.19 -6.66 0.08
N ASP A 236 5.16 -5.32 0.07
CA ASP A 236 5.13 -4.53 1.32
C ASP A 236 6.23 -5.05 2.25
N CYS A 237 7.44 -5.17 1.68
CA CYS A 237 8.53 -5.85 2.34
C CYS A 237 9.26 -4.90 3.30
N HIS A 238 9.45 -5.39 4.54
CA HIS A 238 10.21 -4.74 5.61
C HIS A 238 11.59 -5.36 5.80
N LYS A 239 11.93 -6.32 4.92
CA LYS A 239 13.26 -6.94 4.80
C LYS A 239 13.53 -7.18 3.33
N PRO A 240 14.75 -7.00 2.83
CA PRO A 240 15.08 -7.29 1.43
C PRO A 240 14.66 -8.71 1.01
N GLU A 241 14.82 -9.71 1.90
CA GLU A 241 14.50 -11.12 1.65
C GLU A 241 13.01 -11.36 1.36
N ASP A 242 12.14 -10.46 1.83
CA ASP A 242 10.70 -10.58 1.66
C ASP A 242 10.21 -10.10 0.28
N MET A 243 11.10 -9.61 -0.60
CA MET A 243 10.76 -9.02 -1.91
C MET A 243 9.80 -9.87 -2.75
N LEU A 244 9.92 -11.19 -2.70
CA LEU A 244 9.07 -12.14 -3.43
C LEU A 244 8.32 -13.13 -2.54
N SER A 245 8.52 -13.09 -1.21
CA SER A 245 8.14 -14.17 -0.30
C SER A 245 6.64 -14.52 -0.29
N SER A 246 5.77 -13.54 -0.51
CA SER A 246 4.30 -13.72 -0.48
C SER A 246 3.65 -13.77 -1.85
N ARG A 247 4.41 -13.60 -2.94
CA ARG A 247 3.87 -13.46 -4.30
C ARG A 247 3.00 -14.63 -4.73
N LYS A 248 3.40 -15.87 -4.40
CA LYS A 248 2.62 -17.07 -4.72
C LYS A 248 1.26 -17.05 -4.04
N ALA A 249 1.21 -16.72 -2.76
CA ALA A 249 -0.06 -16.68 -2.02
C ALA A 249 -0.98 -15.54 -2.50
N CYS A 250 -0.44 -14.36 -2.84
CA CYS A 250 -1.21 -13.30 -3.47
C CYS A 250 -1.83 -13.75 -4.81
N LYS A 251 -1.07 -14.46 -5.64
CA LYS A 251 -1.57 -15.04 -6.90
C LYS A 251 -2.67 -16.10 -6.65
N GLU A 252 -2.54 -16.92 -5.63
CA GLU A 252 -3.56 -17.91 -5.27
C GLU A 252 -4.89 -17.24 -4.86
N ILE A 253 -4.83 -16.11 -4.11
CA ILE A 253 -6.01 -15.34 -3.73
C ILE A 253 -6.69 -14.76 -4.97
N ALA A 254 -5.93 -14.10 -5.86
CA ALA A 254 -6.46 -13.58 -7.11
C ALA A 254 -7.09 -14.67 -7.98
N THR A 255 -6.40 -15.81 -8.14
CA THR A 255 -6.89 -16.95 -8.94
C THR A 255 -8.20 -17.51 -8.39
N LYS A 256 -8.32 -17.67 -7.07
CA LYS A 256 -9.56 -18.15 -6.42
C LYS A 256 -10.73 -17.19 -6.61
N ALA A 257 -10.44 -15.90 -6.71
CA ALA A 257 -11.43 -14.86 -6.97
C ALA A 257 -11.70 -14.62 -8.47
N ASN A 258 -11.08 -15.38 -9.37
CA ASN A 258 -11.12 -15.15 -10.83
C ASN A 258 -10.64 -13.74 -11.25
N LEU A 259 -9.74 -13.16 -10.48
CA LEU A 259 -9.13 -11.87 -10.78
C LEU A 259 -7.85 -12.06 -11.59
N THR A 260 -7.59 -11.12 -12.50
CA THR A 260 -6.34 -11.01 -13.25
C THR A 260 -5.58 -9.77 -12.80
N PHE A 261 -4.26 -9.87 -12.68
CA PHE A 261 -3.46 -8.71 -12.35
C PHE A 261 -3.31 -7.76 -13.54
N ALA A 262 -3.41 -6.48 -13.23
CA ALA A 262 -3.05 -5.41 -14.14
C ALA A 262 -1.56 -5.48 -14.53
N ARG A 263 -1.22 -4.85 -15.65
CA ARG A 263 0.17 -4.69 -16.10
C ARG A 263 0.62 -3.26 -15.83
N TYR A 264 1.92 -3.11 -15.65
CA TYR A 264 2.52 -1.78 -15.49
C TYR A 264 3.17 -1.35 -16.80
N ALA A 265 3.22 -0.04 -17.00
CA ALA A 265 3.98 0.59 -18.05
C ALA A 265 4.63 1.87 -17.53
N ILE A 266 5.64 2.34 -18.25
CA ILE A 266 6.24 3.66 -18.04
C ILE A 266 5.93 4.48 -19.30
N ASP A 267 5.28 5.63 -19.10
CA ASP A 267 4.95 6.53 -20.19
C ASP A 267 6.16 7.38 -20.65
N GLU A 268 5.94 8.20 -21.67
CA GLU A 268 6.95 9.10 -22.23
C GLU A 268 7.45 10.18 -21.26
N ASN A 269 6.66 10.50 -20.24
CA ASN A 269 6.99 11.44 -19.19
C ASN A 269 7.60 10.75 -17.96
N ARG A 270 8.01 9.48 -18.11
CA ARG A 270 8.53 8.65 -17.03
C ARG A 270 7.55 8.49 -15.87
N LYS A 271 6.25 8.40 -16.13
CA LYS A 271 5.23 8.12 -15.11
C LYS A 271 4.83 6.65 -15.15
N ILE A 272 4.56 6.10 -13.97
CA ILE A 272 4.01 4.75 -13.83
C ILE A 272 2.55 4.77 -14.27
N VAL A 273 2.18 3.86 -15.14
CA VAL A 273 0.81 3.63 -15.61
C VAL A 273 0.42 2.19 -15.31
N ILE A 274 -0.77 1.98 -14.74
CA ILE A 274 -1.34 0.66 -14.43
C ILE A 274 -2.53 0.43 -15.37
N ARG A 275 -2.56 -0.75 -16.03
CA ARG A 275 -3.59 -1.10 -17.04
C ARG A 275 -4.02 -2.55 -16.92
#